data_ed8d87a5138df500da46fd5844d54b8a
#
_entry.id   ed8d87a5138df500da46fd5844d54b8a
#
_cell.length_a   1.000
_cell.length_b   1.000
_cell.length_c   1.000
_cell.angle_alpha   90.00
_cell.angle_beta   90.00
_cell.angle_gamma   90.00
#
_symmetry.space_group_name_H-M   'P 1'
#
loop_
_entity.id
_entity.type
_entity.pdbx_description
1 polymer ?
#
loop_
_entity_poly.entity_id
_entity_poly.type
_entity_poly.pdbx_seq_one_letter_code
_entity_poly.pdbx_strand_id
1 'polypeptide(L)'
;VIPYVTSYYKERYGFCMTQRQKDALCDDTYHIYIDSTLQDGSLTYGEILIPSTEGEEDEIFLSTYVCHPSMANNELSGPAVTIYLAKKILAQTIRRYNYRIVFIPETIGAITYLSAHLFEMKKKIRAGFNISCVGDDRTYSYVASRYGDTLADKVAKNVLSFRYPAYKAYTFLQRGSDERQYNAPGVDLPVCGVCRSKYAEYPEYHTSKDDMTLISPNGLQGAYEVYGEMLEVLEHNYRYCVQCLCEPQLGKRGLYPTVSQRGSYDQIKSMTNSVS
;
A
#
# COMPACT_ATOMS: atom_id res chain seq x y z
N VAL A 1 -10.93 5.46 27.05
CA VAL A 1 -10.06 5.57 25.86
C VAL A 1 -9.07 6.70 26.09
N ILE A 2 -7.81 6.48 25.81
CA ILE A 2 -6.76 7.50 25.85
C ILE A 2 -6.54 7.93 24.40
N PRO A 3 -6.71 9.23 24.06
CA PRO A 3 -6.45 9.74 22.72
C PRO A 3 -4.94 9.90 22.48
N TYR A 4 -4.53 9.88 21.23
CA TYR A 4 -3.22 10.34 20.79
C TYR A 4 -3.32 11.81 20.37
N VAL A 5 -2.49 12.67 20.98
CA VAL A 5 -2.48 14.11 20.70
C VAL A 5 -1.05 14.53 20.39
N THR A 6 -0.86 15.25 19.30
CA THR A 6 0.45 15.76 18.84
C THR A 6 0.59 17.26 19.11
N SER A 7 1.84 17.74 19.22
CA SER A 7 2.16 19.15 19.39
C SER A 7 3.46 19.55 18.68
N TYR A 8 3.62 19.14 17.41
CA TYR A 8 4.88 19.34 16.67
C TYR A 8 5.24 20.82 16.40
N TYR A 9 4.26 21.71 16.33
CA TYR A 9 4.48 23.08 15.86
C TYR A 9 4.26 24.14 16.93
N LYS A 10 3.98 23.73 18.15
CA LYS A 10 3.77 24.64 19.30
C LYS A 10 4.39 24.06 20.53
N GLU A 11 5.06 24.89 21.31
CA GLU A 11 5.48 24.54 22.65
C GLU A 11 4.24 24.32 23.51
N ARG A 12 4.10 23.09 24.00
CA ARG A 12 2.95 22.65 24.82
C ARG A 12 3.44 21.72 25.92
N TYR A 13 2.74 21.80 27.02
CA TYR A 13 2.89 20.89 28.14
C TYR A 13 1.59 20.10 28.33
N GLY A 14 1.71 18.79 28.54
CA GLY A 14 0.55 17.95 28.82
C GLY A 14 0.79 16.47 28.55
N PHE A 15 -0.16 15.67 28.94
CA PHE A 15 -0.22 14.23 28.68
C PHE A 15 -1.67 13.78 28.54
N CYS A 16 -1.85 12.64 27.87
CA CYS A 16 -3.19 12.10 27.61
C CYS A 16 -3.59 11.10 28.72
N MET A 17 -4.85 11.13 29.09
CA MET A 17 -5.45 10.19 30.03
C MET A 17 -6.90 9.89 29.68
N THR A 18 -7.47 8.87 30.29
CA THR A 18 -8.91 8.59 30.16
C THR A 18 -9.74 9.69 30.84
N GLN A 19 -10.97 9.90 30.36
CA GLN A 19 -11.90 10.82 31.02
C GLN A 19 -12.12 10.43 32.49
N ARG A 20 -12.25 9.15 32.79
CA ARG A 20 -12.39 8.65 34.19
C ARG A 20 -11.21 9.04 35.08
N GLN A 21 -9.97 8.97 34.56
CA GLN A 21 -8.81 9.43 35.30
C GLN A 21 -8.84 10.94 35.52
N LYS A 22 -9.23 11.71 34.48
CA LYS A 22 -9.36 13.16 34.59
C LYS A 22 -10.41 13.55 35.61
N ASP A 23 -11.58 12.91 35.62
CA ASP A 23 -12.65 13.18 36.56
C ASP A 23 -12.31 12.79 38.00
N ALA A 24 -11.35 11.90 38.20
CA ALA A 24 -10.85 11.50 39.51
C ALA A 24 -9.75 12.43 40.07
N LEU A 25 -9.26 13.39 39.27
CA LEU A 25 -8.34 14.40 39.76
C LEU A 25 -9.07 15.37 40.69
N CYS A 26 -8.48 15.67 41.85
CA CYS A 26 -8.97 16.66 42.80
C CYS A 26 -8.28 18.00 42.53
N ASP A 27 -8.83 19.08 43.05
CA ASP A 27 -8.19 20.39 43.08
C ASP A 27 -7.03 20.35 44.09
N ASP A 28 -5.91 19.81 43.66
CA ASP A 28 -4.70 19.62 44.49
C ASP A 28 -3.42 19.84 43.65
N THR A 29 -2.29 19.87 44.29
CA THR A 29 -1.01 19.99 43.64
C THR A 29 -0.48 18.59 43.32
N TYR A 30 -0.17 18.36 42.05
CA TYR A 30 0.36 17.10 41.53
C TYR A 30 1.82 17.24 41.17
N HIS A 31 2.64 16.31 41.62
CA HIS A 31 4.01 16.17 41.16
C HIS A 31 4.05 15.23 39.97
N ILE A 32 4.50 15.74 38.80
CA ILE A 32 4.60 14.98 37.56
C ILE A 32 6.07 14.70 37.30
N TYR A 33 6.38 13.43 37.09
CA TYR A 33 7.71 12.98 36.68
C TYR A 33 7.60 12.22 35.35
N ILE A 34 8.29 12.70 34.31
CA ILE A 34 8.40 12.06 33.02
C ILE A 34 9.87 11.70 32.81
N ASP A 35 10.16 10.42 32.81
CA ASP A 35 11.49 9.91 32.51
C ASP A 35 11.73 9.96 31.01
N SER A 36 12.42 10.99 30.55
CA SER A 36 12.69 11.22 29.14
C SER A 36 14.04 11.91 28.95
N THR A 37 14.62 11.71 27.78
CA THR A 37 15.83 12.41 27.33
C THR A 37 15.57 13.19 26.06
N LEU A 38 16.09 14.42 26.00
CA LEU A 38 16.13 15.26 24.81
C LEU A 38 17.60 15.42 24.43
N GLN A 39 18.00 14.79 23.35
CA GLN A 39 19.39 14.79 22.86
C GLN A 39 19.41 14.63 21.35
N ASP A 40 20.53 14.95 20.74
CA ASP A 40 20.76 14.67 19.34
C ASP A 40 20.63 13.17 19.05
N GLY A 41 20.01 12.84 17.95
CA GLY A 41 19.75 11.47 17.52
C GLY A 41 19.88 11.31 16.01
N SER A 42 19.54 10.13 15.53
CA SER A 42 19.54 9.81 14.11
C SER A 42 18.18 9.22 13.71
N LEU A 43 17.76 9.53 12.48
CA LEU A 43 16.61 8.89 11.87
C LEU A 43 17.04 7.53 11.32
N THR A 44 16.42 6.47 11.83
CA THR A 44 16.70 5.09 11.39
C THR A 44 15.61 4.62 10.45
N TYR A 45 15.98 3.93 9.38
CA TYR A 45 15.06 3.24 8.49
C TYR A 45 15.63 1.87 8.11
N GLY A 46 14.77 0.96 7.67
CA GLY A 46 15.14 -0.32 7.09
C GLY A 46 14.84 -0.35 5.60
N GLU A 47 15.71 -0.97 4.82
CA GLU A 47 15.54 -1.18 3.39
C GLU A 47 15.81 -2.62 3.01
N ILE A 48 14.99 -3.17 2.11
CA ILE A 48 15.23 -4.46 1.48
C ILE A 48 15.18 -4.24 -0.03
N LEU A 49 16.28 -4.54 -0.71
CA LEU A 49 16.35 -4.54 -2.17
C LEU A 49 16.41 -5.98 -2.67
N ILE A 50 15.40 -6.40 -3.43
CA ILE A 50 15.33 -7.74 -4.02
C ILE A 50 15.49 -7.59 -5.53
N PRO A 51 16.57 -8.10 -6.13
CA PRO A 51 16.82 -7.92 -7.54
C PRO A 51 15.90 -8.75 -8.42
N SER A 52 15.61 -8.24 -9.62
CA SER A 52 15.04 -9.00 -10.73
C SER A 52 15.91 -10.22 -11.05
N THR A 53 15.31 -11.31 -11.49
CA THR A 53 16.02 -12.47 -12.04
C THR A 53 16.08 -12.44 -13.57
N GLU A 54 15.39 -11.50 -14.21
CA GLU A 54 15.31 -11.33 -15.66
C GLU A 54 16.15 -10.14 -16.17
N GLY A 55 16.85 -9.44 -15.26
CA GLY A 55 17.73 -8.32 -15.61
C GLY A 55 17.01 -7.00 -15.90
N GLU A 56 15.74 -6.88 -15.55
CA GLU A 56 14.99 -5.62 -15.66
C GLU A 56 15.52 -4.58 -14.68
N GLU A 57 15.49 -3.32 -15.09
CA GLU A 57 15.88 -2.19 -14.22
C GLU A 57 14.70 -1.59 -13.45
N ASP A 58 13.50 -1.88 -13.90
CA ASP A 58 12.27 -1.35 -13.33
C ASP A 58 12.00 -1.90 -11.92
N GLU A 59 11.44 -1.05 -11.06
CA GLU A 59 11.21 -1.37 -9.64
C GLU A 59 9.73 -1.30 -9.26
N ILE A 60 9.31 -2.22 -8.38
CA ILE A 60 8.08 -2.12 -7.59
C ILE A 60 8.45 -1.62 -6.20
N PHE A 61 7.75 -0.60 -5.73
CA PHE A 61 8.02 0.06 -4.47
C PHE A 61 6.98 -0.31 -3.40
N LEU A 62 7.42 -0.82 -2.27
CA LEU A 62 6.59 -1.07 -1.11
C LEU A 62 7.09 -0.21 0.05
N SER A 63 6.22 0.62 0.60
CA SER A 63 6.53 1.47 1.75
C SER A 63 5.60 1.13 2.90
N THR A 64 6.17 1.01 4.08
CA THR A 64 5.44 0.90 5.33
C THR A 64 6.14 1.70 6.41
N TYR A 65 5.39 2.25 7.35
CA TYR A 65 6.00 3.06 8.38
C TYR A 65 6.10 2.34 9.73
N VAL A 66 7.08 2.76 10.52
CA VAL A 66 7.31 2.37 11.91
C VAL A 66 7.40 3.67 12.71
N CYS A 67 6.34 4.08 13.36
CA CYS A 67 6.20 5.43 13.91
C CYS A 67 5.57 5.46 15.31
N HIS A 68 4.27 5.15 15.44
CA HIS A 68 3.54 5.23 16.70
C HIS A 68 3.68 3.94 17.50
N PRO A 69 4.38 3.94 18.63
CA PRO A 69 4.50 2.73 19.43
C PRO A 69 3.12 2.28 19.97
N SER A 70 2.94 0.98 20.07
CA SER A 70 1.77 0.33 20.69
C SER A 70 0.44 0.43 19.91
N MET A 71 0.44 0.86 18.64
CA MET A 71 -0.74 0.80 17.78
C MET A 71 -0.67 -0.43 16.88
N ALA A 72 -1.69 -1.28 16.94
CA ALA A 72 -1.67 -2.57 16.26
C ALA A 72 -2.06 -2.47 14.78
N ASN A 73 -3.21 -1.87 14.47
CA ASN A 73 -3.67 -1.74 13.10
C ASN A 73 -2.94 -0.63 12.34
N ASN A 74 -2.77 0.53 12.99
CA ASN A 74 -2.13 1.68 12.38
C ASN A 74 -0.64 1.41 12.08
N GLU A 75 0.11 0.78 13.00
CA GLU A 75 1.56 0.69 12.93
C GLU A 75 2.11 -0.72 12.66
N LEU A 76 1.69 -1.72 13.46
CA LEU A 76 2.31 -3.04 13.41
C LEU A 76 1.84 -3.88 12.23
N SER A 77 0.60 -3.67 11.76
CA SER A 77 0.00 -4.47 10.70
C SER A 77 0.74 -4.32 9.37
N GLY A 78 1.09 -3.08 9.00
CA GLY A 78 1.82 -2.78 7.76
C GLY A 78 3.18 -3.48 7.69
N PRO A 79 4.08 -3.26 8.65
CA PRO A 79 5.36 -3.94 8.71
C PRO A 79 5.25 -5.47 8.71
N ALA A 80 4.31 -6.03 9.48
CA ALA A 80 4.09 -7.47 9.52
C ALA A 80 3.73 -8.05 8.15
N VAL A 81 2.73 -7.48 7.48
CA VAL A 81 2.31 -7.91 6.13
C VAL A 81 3.47 -7.72 5.14
N THR A 82 4.18 -6.59 5.20
CA THR A 82 5.29 -6.29 4.29
C THR A 82 6.45 -7.28 4.41
N ILE A 83 6.78 -7.73 5.63
CA ILE A 83 7.81 -8.77 5.84
C ILE A 83 7.39 -10.10 5.19
N TYR A 84 6.12 -10.49 5.33
CA TYR A 84 5.63 -11.72 4.70
C TYR A 84 5.56 -11.59 3.17
N LEU A 85 5.24 -10.42 2.64
CA LEU A 85 5.33 -10.15 1.20
C LEU A 85 6.79 -10.24 0.71
N ALA A 86 7.75 -9.68 1.44
CA ALA A 86 9.17 -9.81 1.12
C ALA A 86 9.61 -11.28 1.08
N LYS A 87 9.15 -12.10 2.04
CA LYS A 87 9.40 -13.56 2.01
C LYS A 87 8.75 -14.23 0.80
N LYS A 88 7.51 -13.87 0.43
CA LYS A 88 6.85 -14.39 -0.78
C LYS A 88 7.64 -14.03 -2.03
N ILE A 89 8.06 -12.78 -2.17
CA ILE A 89 8.87 -12.30 -3.32
C ILE A 89 10.20 -13.05 -3.41
N LEU A 90 10.91 -13.21 -2.29
CA LEU A 90 12.18 -13.94 -2.24
C LEU A 90 12.03 -15.42 -2.61
N ALA A 91 10.89 -16.03 -2.33
CA ALA A 91 10.61 -17.43 -2.68
C ALA A 91 10.30 -17.65 -4.16
N GLN A 92 10.02 -16.60 -4.93
CA GLN A 92 9.80 -16.70 -6.37
C GLN A 92 11.12 -17.01 -7.09
N THR A 93 11.11 -18.00 -7.97
CA THR A 93 12.26 -18.35 -8.80
C THR A 93 12.48 -17.39 -9.97
N ILE A 94 11.39 -16.83 -10.48
CA ILE A 94 11.38 -15.84 -11.56
C ILE A 94 10.74 -14.57 -11.01
N ARG A 95 11.44 -13.46 -11.13
CA ARG A 95 11.00 -12.11 -10.79
C ARG A 95 11.36 -11.17 -11.92
N ARG A 96 10.34 -10.58 -12.51
CA ARG A 96 10.50 -9.59 -13.57
C ARG A 96 11.07 -8.29 -13.02
N TYR A 97 10.47 -7.77 -11.95
CA TYR A 97 10.84 -6.49 -11.36
C TYR A 97 11.89 -6.62 -10.25
N ASN A 98 12.64 -5.55 -10.04
CA ASN A 98 13.29 -5.33 -8.76
C ASN A 98 12.25 -4.87 -7.74
N TYR A 99 12.47 -5.18 -6.48
CA TYR A 99 11.61 -4.71 -5.39
C TYR A 99 12.42 -3.85 -4.44
N ARG A 100 11.93 -2.65 -4.22
CA ARG A 100 12.42 -1.71 -3.20
C ARG A 100 11.39 -1.66 -2.08
N ILE A 101 11.76 -2.15 -0.91
CA ILE A 101 10.88 -2.24 0.26
C ILE A 101 11.49 -1.39 1.37
N VAL A 102 10.73 -0.45 1.92
CA VAL A 102 11.23 0.45 2.96
C VAL A 102 10.34 0.43 4.20
N PHE A 103 11.00 0.46 5.36
CA PHE A 103 10.43 0.60 6.69
C PHE A 103 10.95 1.91 7.27
N ILE A 104 10.10 2.93 7.36
CA ILE A 104 10.52 4.31 7.65
C ILE A 104 9.60 4.95 8.70
N PRO A 105 10.06 5.93 9.46
CA PRO A 105 9.16 6.81 10.22
C PRO A 105 8.22 7.56 9.28
N GLU A 106 6.94 7.61 9.63
CA GLU A 106 5.95 8.29 8.80
C GLU A 106 6.34 9.76 8.55
N THR A 107 6.07 10.27 7.37
CA THR A 107 6.32 11.65 6.91
C THR A 107 7.80 12.00 6.87
N ILE A 108 8.48 12.15 8.00
CA ILE A 108 9.89 12.56 8.04
C ILE A 108 10.82 11.51 7.42
N GLY A 109 10.52 10.23 7.61
CA GLY A 109 11.26 9.14 6.98
C GLY A 109 11.07 9.14 5.47
N ALA A 110 9.84 9.29 4.97
CA ALA A 110 9.56 9.39 3.54
C ALA A 110 10.28 10.58 2.91
N ILE A 111 10.24 11.77 3.55
CA ILE A 111 10.92 12.97 3.06
C ILE A 111 12.44 12.75 3.03
N THR A 112 13.01 12.20 4.09
CA THR A 112 14.46 11.94 4.17
C THR A 112 14.90 10.92 3.13
N TYR A 113 14.14 9.83 2.98
CA TYR A 113 14.40 8.80 1.97
C TYR A 113 14.34 9.37 0.55
N LEU A 114 13.31 10.15 0.25
CA LEU A 114 13.18 10.84 -1.03
C LEU A 114 14.32 11.83 -1.29
N SER A 115 14.81 12.53 -0.29
CA SER A 115 15.93 13.48 -0.47
C SER A 115 17.19 12.78 -0.98
N ALA A 116 17.40 11.52 -0.63
CA ALA A 116 18.56 10.74 -1.07
C ALA A 116 18.31 9.96 -2.38
N HIS A 117 17.09 9.48 -2.61
CA HIS A 117 16.82 8.47 -3.64
C HIS A 117 15.86 8.91 -4.76
N LEU A 118 15.25 10.10 -4.69
CA LEU A 118 14.18 10.52 -5.61
C LEU A 118 14.57 10.39 -7.08
N PHE A 119 15.79 10.79 -7.45
CA PHE A 119 16.21 10.80 -8.84
C PHE A 119 16.24 9.38 -9.44
N GLU A 120 16.70 8.41 -8.68
CA GLU A 120 16.71 7.00 -9.06
C GLU A 120 15.28 6.42 -9.07
N MET A 121 14.51 6.68 -8.02
CA MET A 121 13.14 6.22 -7.87
C MET A 121 12.25 6.68 -9.03
N LYS A 122 12.37 7.93 -9.45
CA LYS A 122 11.60 8.46 -10.61
C LYS A 122 11.91 7.75 -11.92
N LYS A 123 13.12 7.23 -12.08
CA LYS A 123 13.49 6.48 -13.29
C LYS A 123 12.99 5.06 -13.27
N LYS A 124 13.02 4.42 -12.10
CA LYS A 124 12.85 2.97 -11.97
C LYS A 124 11.47 2.54 -11.51
N ILE A 125 10.83 3.30 -10.61
CA ILE A 125 9.55 2.88 -10.01
C ILE A 125 8.43 2.93 -11.05
N ARG A 126 7.80 1.78 -11.29
CA ARG A 126 6.65 1.63 -12.18
C ARG A 126 5.33 1.59 -11.44
N ALA A 127 5.33 1.02 -10.25
CA ALA A 127 4.19 1.02 -9.35
C ALA A 127 4.67 0.98 -7.90
N GLY A 128 3.91 1.56 -6.99
CA GLY A 128 4.21 1.50 -5.57
C GLY A 128 2.96 1.48 -4.71
N PHE A 129 3.13 0.96 -3.50
CA PHE A 129 2.05 0.84 -2.53
C PHE A 129 2.52 1.31 -1.16
N ASN A 130 1.70 2.15 -0.53
CA ASN A 130 1.84 2.49 0.88
C ASN A 130 1.00 1.52 1.71
N ILE A 131 1.65 0.72 2.55
CA ILE A 131 1.06 -0.41 3.28
C ILE A 131 0.91 -0.03 4.75
N SER A 132 -0.31 0.26 5.16
CA SER A 132 -0.65 0.59 6.56
C SER A 132 -2.12 0.30 6.84
N CYS A 133 -2.50 0.19 8.10
CA CYS A 133 -3.88 -0.10 8.51
C CYS A 133 -4.46 -1.34 7.82
N VAL A 134 -3.73 -2.44 7.87
CA VAL A 134 -4.01 -3.68 7.11
C VAL A 134 -4.33 -4.88 8.00
N GLY A 135 -4.65 -4.67 9.28
CA GLY A 135 -4.83 -5.74 10.24
C GLY A 135 -6.29 -6.04 10.64
N ASP A 136 -7.21 -5.10 10.51
CA ASP A 136 -8.63 -5.33 10.80
C ASP A 136 -9.32 -6.08 9.67
N ASP A 137 -10.54 -6.61 9.91
CA ASP A 137 -11.29 -7.40 8.92
C ASP A 137 -12.64 -6.79 8.53
N ARG A 138 -12.84 -5.49 8.74
CA ARG A 138 -14.11 -4.79 8.50
C ARG A 138 -14.37 -4.48 7.03
N THR A 139 -13.36 -4.06 6.29
CA THR A 139 -13.51 -3.64 4.90
C THR A 139 -12.16 -3.64 4.17
N TYR A 140 -12.19 -3.29 2.89
CA TYR A 140 -11.01 -2.86 2.13
C TYR A 140 -11.19 -1.43 1.67
N SER A 141 -10.10 -0.70 1.59
CA SER A 141 -10.05 0.71 1.20
C SER A 141 -8.93 0.95 0.21
N TYR A 142 -9.22 1.71 -0.82
CA TYR A 142 -8.25 2.17 -1.80
C TYR A 142 -8.13 3.70 -1.70
N VAL A 143 -6.91 4.20 -1.59
CA VAL A 143 -6.59 5.64 -1.62
C VAL A 143 -5.79 5.91 -2.89
N ALA A 144 -6.35 6.70 -3.78
CA ALA A 144 -5.78 6.96 -5.09
C ALA A 144 -4.42 7.65 -5.01
N SER A 145 -3.53 7.36 -5.97
CA SER A 145 -2.42 8.24 -6.28
C SER A 145 -2.91 9.61 -6.73
N ARG A 146 -2.02 10.61 -6.85
CA ARG A 146 -2.41 11.95 -7.26
C ARG A 146 -3.15 11.99 -8.60
N TYR A 147 -2.77 11.16 -9.54
CA TYR A 147 -3.40 11.08 -10.87
C TYR A 147 -4.57 10.08 -10.92
N GLY A 148 -4.62 9.10 -10.02
CA GLY A 148 -5.71 8.12 -9.89
C GLY A 148 -5.79 7.08 -11.01
N ASP A 149 -4.84 7.07 -11.94
CA ASP A 149 -4.78 6.17 -13.10
C ASP A 149 -3.39 5.59 -13.39
N THR A 150 -2.46 5.70 -12.43
CA THR A 150 -1.15 5.06 -12.51
C THR A 150 -1.27 3.54 -12.59
N LEU A 151 -0.18 2.85 -12.92
CA LEU A 151 -0.19 1.38 -12.93
C LEU A 151 -0.58 0.81 -11.55
N ALA A 152 -0.09 1.41 -10.46
CA ALA A 152 -0.48 1.02 -9.11
C ALA A 152 -1.99 1.15 -8.87
N ASP A 153 -2.60 2.27 -9.30
CA ASP A 153 -4.04 2.49 -9.19
C ASP A 153 -4.84 1.45 -9.99
N LYS A 154 -4.42 1.16 -11.21
CA LYS A 154 -5.08 0.19 -12.09
C LYS A 154 -5.07 -1.21 -11.49
N VAL A 155 -3.91 -1.64 -11.00
CA VAL A 155 -3.74 -2.95 -10.37
C VAL A 155 -4.56 -3.05 -9.09
N ALA A 156 -4.48 -2.05 -8.20
CA ALA A 156 -5.24 -2.03 -6.96
C ALA A 156 -6.76 -2.09 -7.22
N LYS A 157 -7.27 -1.26 -8.14
CA LYS A 157 -8.69 -1.27 -8.53
C LYS A 157 -9.10 -2.60 -9.18
N ASN A 158 -8.26 -3.19 -10.02
CA ASN A 158 -8.55 -4.46 -10.66
C ASN A 158 -8.73 -5.57 -9.61
N VAL A 159 -7.75 -5.78 -8.76
CA VAL A 159 -7.79 -6.84 -7.73
C VAL A 159 -8.95 -6.61 -6.75
N LEU A 160 -9.13 -5.39 -6.25
CA LEU A 160 -10.19 -5.08 -5.30
C LEU A 160 -11.58 -5.24 -5.92
N SER A 161 -11.79 -4.77 -7.16
CA SER A 161 -13.09 -4.89 -7.84
C SER A 161 -13.47 -6.34 -8.10
N PHE A 162 -12.50 -7.20 -8.37
CA PHE A 162 -12.74 -8.62 -8.61
C PHE A 162 -12.99 -9.41 -7.32
N ARG A 163 -12.19 -9.16 -6.28
CA ARG A 163 -12.22 -9.94 -5.02
C ARG A 163 -13.17 -9.36 -3.99
N TYR A 164 -13.26 -8.04 -3.91
CA TYR A 164 -13.98 -7.31 -2.86
C TYR A 164 -14.75 -6.12 -3.45
N PRO A 165 -15.80 -6.35 -4.27
CA PRO A 165 -16.50 -5.28 -5.01
C PRO A 165 -17.06 -4.15 -4.13
N ALA A 166 -17.28 -4.44 -2.84
CA ALA A 166 -17.76 -3.46 -1.86
C ALA A 166 -16.64 -2.64 -1.19
N TYR A 167 -15.41 -2.65 -1.73
CA TYR A 167 -14.33 -1.85 -1.20
C TYR A 167 -14.64 -0.35 -1.25
N LYS A 168 -14.11 0.40 -0.32
CA LYS A 168 -14.25 1.85 -0.27
C LYS A 168 -13.15 2.51 -1.10
N ALA A 169 -13.54 3.39 -2.01
CA ALA A 169 -12.60 4.15 -2.83
C ALA A 169 -12.51 5.60 -2.35
N TYR A 170 -11.29 6.08 -2.17
CA TYR A 170 -10.98 7.44 -1.75
C TYR A 170 -10.11 8.12 -2.79
N THR A 171 -10.34 9.39 -3.01
CA THR A 171 -9.52 10.21 -3.90
C THR A 171 -8.21 10.60 -3.22
N PHE A 172 -7.23 11.07 -3.98
CA PHE A 172 -5.99 11.61 -3.42
C PHE A 172 -6.22 12.78 -2.45
N LEU A 173 -7.30 13.52 -2.57
CA LEU A 173 -7.61 14.61 -1.63
C LEU A 173 -7.95 14.12 -0.22
N GLN A 174 -8.25 12.84 -0.06
CA GLN A 174 -8.54 12.17 1.21
C GLN A 174 -7.33 11.41 1.76
N ARG A 175 -6.15 11.66 1.22
CA ARG A 175 -4.87 11.15 1.70
C ARG A 175 -4.55 11.62 3.11
N GLY A 176 -3.68 10.94 3.80
CA GLY A 176 -3.27 11.33 5.15
C GLY A 176 -1.99 10.65 5.64
N SER A 177 -1.43 9.72 4.86
CA SER A 177 -0.20 8.99 5.18
C SER A 177 0.91 9.30 4.17
N ASP A 178 1.91 8.44 4.03
CA ASP A 178 3.11 8.69 3.22
C ASP A 178 2.85 8.81 1.71
N GLU A 179 1.70 8.31 1.21
CA GLU A 179 1.31 8.54 -0.18
C GLU A 179 1.25 10.04 -0.52
N ARG A 180 1.02 10.92 0.45
CA ARG A 180 1.07 12.37 0.25
C ARG A 180 2.46 12.87 -0.08
N GLN A 181 3.50 12.23 0.45
CA GLN A 181 4.90 12.60 0.17
C GLN A 181 5.34 12.04 -1.19
N TYR A 182 5.03 10.77 -1.46
CA TYR A 182 5.36 10.12 -2.72
C TYR A 182 4.66 10.76 -3.93
N ASN A 183 3.47 11.31 -3.74
CA ASN A 183 2.70 11.98 -4.79
C ASN A 183 2.77 13.51 -4.73
N ALA A 184 3.64 14.09 -3.90
CA ALA A 184 3.80 15.55 -3.84
C ALA A 184 4.22 16.11 -5.22
N PRO A 185 3.82 17.36 -5.56
CA PRO A 185 4.26 18.01 -6.79
C PRO A 185 5.77 18.01 -6.94
N GLY A 186 6.27 17.51 -8.09
CA GLY A 186 7.70 17.36 -8.35
C GLY A 186 8.28 16.01 -7.91
N VAL A 187 7.66 15.32 -6.97
CA VAL A 187 7.96 13.90 -6.63
C VAL A 187 7.24 12.99 -7.62
N ASP A 188 5.93 13.02 -7.65
CA ASP A 188 5.05 12.37 -8.64
C ASP A 188 5.34 10.88 -8.87
N LEU A 189 5.64 10.13 -7.81
CA LEU A 189 5.80 8.68 -7.90
C LEU A 189 4.44 7.99 -8.02
N PRO A 190 4.33 6.89 -8.76
CA PRO A 190 3.08 6.16 -8.98
C PRO A 190 2.73 5.28 -7.77
N VAL A 191 2.40 5.91 -6.63
CA VAL A 191 2.14 5.23 -5.36
C VAL A 191 0.69 5.44 -4.93
N CYS A 192 -0.04 4.37 -4.68
CA CYS A 192 -1.37 4.40 -4.07
C CYS A 192 -1.38 3.69 -2.72
N GLY A 193 -2.44 3.87 -1.94
CA GLY A 193 -2.66 3.17 -0.67
C GLY A 193 -3.73 2.10 -0.80
N VAL A 194 -3.52 0.94 -0.21
CA VAL A 194 -4.57 -0.06 0.00
C VAL A 194 -4.54 -0.45 1.47
N CYS A 195 -5.64 -0.20 2.15
CA CYS A 195 -5.82 -0.49 3.58
C CYS A 195 -6.94 -1.51 3.77
N ARG A 196 -7.05 -2.06 4.97
CA ARG A 196 -8.33 -2.57 5.46
C ARG A 196 -9.21 -1.37 5.77
N SER A 197 -9.53 -1.07 7.02
CA SER A 197 -10.15 0.21 7.34
C SER A 197 -9.12 1.33 7.16
N LYS A 198 -9.45 2.33 6.32
CA LYS A 198 -8.56 3.47 6.09
C LYS A 198 -8.33 4.25 7.39
N TYR A 199 -7.10 4.73 7.59
CA TYR A 199 -6.76 5.67 8.66
C TYR A 199 -7.78 6.81 8.73
N ALA A 200 -8.01 7.33 9.92
CA ALA A 200 -9.03 8.35 10.26
C ALA A 200 -10.51 7.94 10.01
N GLU A 201 -10.79 6.72 9.55
CA GLU A 201 -12.15 6.26 9.24
C GLU A 201 -12.70 5.23 10.24
N TYR A 202 -11.87 4.71 11.14
CA TYR A 202 -12.29 3.78 12.17
C TYR A 202 -12.15 4.41 13.58
N PRO A 203 -13.06 4.10 14.51
CA PRO A 203 -13.16 4.83 15.79
C PRO A 203 -11.97 4.58 16.74
N GLU A 204 -11.24 3.51 16.56
CA GLU A 204 -10.04 3.19 17.34
C GLU A 204 -8.80 3.95 16.87
N TYR A 205 -8.83 4.53 15.67
CA TYR A 205 -7.71 5.25 15.09
C TYR A 205 -7.15 6.31 16.03
N HIS A 206 -5.84 6.29 16.24
CA HIS A 206 -5.12 7.20 17.15
C HIS A 206 -5.70 7.23 18.56
N THR A 207 -6.04 6.06 19.07
CA THR A 207 -6.45 5.88 20.47
C THR A 207 -5.84 4.63 21.07
N SER A 208 -5.91 4.51 22.40
CA SER A 208 -5.48 3.30 23.11
C SER A 208 -6.31 2.05 22.83
N LYS A 209 -7.28 2.14 21.92
CA LYS A 209 -8.07 1.00 21.43
C LYS A 209 -7.56 0.44 20.10
N ASP A 210 -6.57 1.06 19.48
CA ASP A 210 -5.83 0.45 18.39
C ASP A 210 -4.80 -0.53 18.98
N ASP A 211 -5.30 -1.63 19.49
CA ASP A 211 -4.54 -2.68 20.15
C ASP A 211 -4.75 -4.04 19.45
N MET A 212 -4.19 -5.09 20.05
CA MET A 212 -4.25 -6.45 19.49
C MET A 212 -5.68 -7.04 19.40
N THR A 213 -6.68 -6.42 20.02
CA THR A 213 -8.08 -6.85 19.89
C THR A 213 -8.76 -6.31 18.63
N LEU A 214 -8.19 -5.27 18.00
CA LEU A 214 -8.67 -4.69 16.76
C LEU A 214 -8.23 -5.48 15.52
N ILE A 215 -7.02 -6.00 15.53
CA ILE A 215 -6.48 -6.78 14.42
C ILE A 215 -6.84 -8.25 14.54
N SER A 216 -6.89 -8.95 13.42
CA SER A 216 -7.19 -10.38 13.39
C SER A 216 -6.28 -11.14 12.43
N PRO A 217 -6.10 -12.46 12.60
CA PRO A 217 -5.43 -13.29 11.61
C PRO A 217 -6.06 -13.18 10.21
N ASN A 218 -7.39 -13.12 10.13
CA ASN A 218 -8.10 -12.96 8.86
C ASN A 218 -7.85 -11.58 8.23
N GLY A 219 -7.77 -10.53 9.04
CA GLY A 219 -7.45 -9.19 8.57
C GLY A 219 -6.07 -9.14 7.92
N LEU A 220 -5.05 -9.62 8.65
CA LEU A 220 -3.66 -9.69 8.16
C LEU A 220 -3.51 -10.60 6.95
N GLN A 221 -4.10 -11.81 7.00
CA GLN A 221 -4.07 -12.77 5.90
C GLN A 221 -4.73 -12.19 4.64
N GLY A 222 -5.91 -11.58 4.79
CA GLY A 222 -6.62 -10.99 3.66
C GLY A 222 -5.84 -9.84 3.01
N ALA A 223 -5.17 -9.00 3.80
CA ALA A 223 -4.30 -7.97 3.27
C ALA A 223 -3.08 -8.57 2.53
N TYR A 224 -2.44 -9.58 3.12
CA TYR A 224 -1.34 -10.31 2.48
C TYR A 224 -1.75 -10.92 1.14
N GLU A 225 -2.94 -11.50 1.04
CA GLU A 225 -3.48 -12.08 -0.21
C GLU A 225 -3.73 -11.01 -1.27
N VAL A 226 -4.39 -9.90 -0.90
CA VAL A 226 -4.66 -8.78 -1.83
C VAL A 226 -3.37 -8.20 -2.38
N TYR A 227 -2.40 -7.90 -1.53
CA TYR A 227 -1.10 -7.40 -1.98
C TYR A 227 -0.35 -8.45 -2.80
N GLY A 228 -0.38 -9.72 -2.38
CA GLY A 228 0.20 -10.82 -3.14
C GLY A 228 -0.35 -10.92 -4.55
N GLU A 229 -1.67 -10.80 -4.73
CA GLU A 229 -2.32 -10.80 -6.04
C GLU A 229 -1.97 -9.56 -6.86
N MET A 230 -1.89 -8.38 -6.24
CA MET A 230 -1.45 -7.17 -6.93
C MET A 230 -0.03 -7.32 -7.48
N LEU A 231 0.88 -7.91 -6.71
CA LEU A 231 2.24 -8.19 -7.16
C LEU A 231 2.27 -9.22 -8.28
N GLU A 232 1.45 -10.27 -8.21
CA GLU A 232 1.31 -11.27 -9.29
C GLU A 232 0.77 -10.65 -10.59
N VAL A 233 -0.23 -9.77 -10.49
CA VAL A 233 -0.74 -9.01 -11.64
C VAL A 233 0.37 -8.17 -12.27
N LEU A 234 1.22 -7.50 -11.47
CA LEU A 234 2.34 -6.72 -11.98
C LEU A 234 3.38 -7.61 -12.68
N GLU A 235 3.77 -8.72 -12.07
CA GLU A 235 4.74 -9.66 -12.63
C GLU A 235 4.31 -10.22 -13.99
N HIS A 236 3.00 -10.45 -14.19
CA HIS A 236 2.44 -11.04 -15.40
C HIS A 236 1.79 -10.02 -16.34
N ASN A 237 1.91 -8.73 -16.07
CA ASN A 237 1.36 -7.68 -16.91
C ASN A 237 2.23 -7.42 -18.14
N TYR A 238 2.17 -8.32 -19.12
CA TYR A 238 2.88 -8.20 -20.38
C TYR A 238 2.06 -7.47 -21.43
N ARG A 239 2.77 -6.71 -22.27
CA ARG A 239 2.21 -6.18 -23.50
C ARG A 239 2.55 -7.13 -24.64
N TYR A 240 1.54 -7.79 -25.16
CA TYR A 240 1.72 -8.68 -26.30
C TYR A 240 1.88 -7.88 -27.59
N CYS A 241 2.86 -8.27 -28.41
CA CYS A 241 3.11 -7.69 -29.71
C CYS A 241 2.86 -8.74 -30.80
N VAL A 242 2.07 -8.38 -31.79
CA VAL A 242 1.87 -9.25 -32.96
C VAL A 242 3.17 -9.30 -33.77
N GLN A 243 3.68 -10.51 -34.02
CA GLN A 243 4.93 -10.75 -34.74
C GLN A 243 4.74 -10.92 -36.25
N CYS A 244 3.51 -10.91 -36.75
CA CYS A 244 3.23 -11.03 -38.17
C CYS A 244 2.52 -9.76 -38.68
N LEU A 245 2.82 -9.37 -39.89
CA LEU A 245 2.05 -8.37 -40.61
C LEU A 245 0.78 -9.04 -41.12
N CYS A 246 -0.33 -8.32 -41.19
CA CYS A 246 -1.64 -8.81 -41.52
C CYS A 246 -2.23 -9.79 -40.48
N GLU A 247 -3.48 -10.16 -40.71
CA GLU A 247 -4.18 -11.10 -39.83
C GLU A 247 -3.57 -12.51 -39.94
N PRO A 248 -3.19 -13.15 -38.83
CA PRO A 248 -2.71 -14.53 -38.88
C PRO A 248 -3.82 -15.49 -39.29
N GLN A 249 -3.47 -16.55 -40.00
CA GLN A 249 -4.44 -17.56 -40.43
C GLN A 249 -4.91 -18.43 -39.26
N LEU A 250 -5.87 -17.89 -38.50
CA LEU A 250 -6.38 -18.52 -37.27
C LEU A 250 -7.20 -19.80 -37.57
N GLY A 251 -7.79 -19.92 -38.72
CA GLY A 251 -8.54 -21.13 -39.16
C GLY A 251 -7.66 -22.38 -39.16
N LYS A 252 -6.39 -22.27 -39.60
CA LYS A 252 -5.43 -23.37 -39.60
C LYS A 252 -5.10 -23.85 -38.14
N ARG A 253 -5.36 -23.01 -37.17
CA ARG A 253 -5.12 -23.28 -35.74
C ARG A 253 -6.39 -23.66 -34.98
N GLY A 254 -7.51 -23.85 -35.69
CA GLY A 254 -8.79 -24.20 -35.08
C GLY A 254 -9.45 -23.07 -34.30
N LEU A 255 -9.00 -21.81 -34.46
CA LEU A 255 -9.49 -20.65 -33.73
C LEU A 255 -10.63 -19.91 -34.43
N TYR A 256 -11.00 -20.34 -35.65
CA TYR A 256 -12.22 -19.88 -36.33
C TYR A 256 -13.31 -20.93 -36.29
N PRO A 257 -14.58 -20.54 -36.23
CA PRO A 257 -15.67 -21.48 -36.35
C PRO A 257 -15.64 -22.15 -37.73
N THR A 258 -15.92 -23.45 -37.77
CA THR A 258 -15.88 -24.26 -39.00
C THR A 258 -17.07 -23.98 -39.92
N VAL A 259 -18.13 -23.36 -39.41
CA VAL A 259 -19.32 -23.01 -40.14
C VAL A 259 -19.43 -21.49 -40.25
N SER A 260 -19.38 -20.97 -41.48
CA SER A 260 -19.61 -19.57 -41.77
C SER A 260 -21.10 -19.33 -41.96
N GLN A 261 -21.80 -18.90 -40.93
CA GLN A 261 -23.23 -18.58 -40.93
C GLN A 261 -23.52 -17.31 -40.12
N ARG A 262 -24.73 -16.78 -40.22
CA ARG A 262 -25.18 -15.63 -39.43
C ARG A 262 -25.04 -15.94 -37.93
N GLY A 263 -24.35 -15.11 -37.20
CA GLY A 263 -24.05 -15.30 -35.74
C GLY A 263 -22.65 -15.82 -35.44
N SER A 264 -21.87 -16.35 -36.41
CA SER A 264 -20.48 -16.75 -36.18
C SER A 264 -19.57 -15.58 -35.87
N TYR A 265 -19.93 -14.35 -36.23
CA TYR A 265 -19.19 -13.13 -35.87
C TYR A 265 -19.14 -12.82 -34.36
N ASP A 266 -20.21 -13.16 -33.64
CA ASP A 266 -20.24 -12.92 -32.19
C ASP A 266 -19.28 -13.85 -31.44
N GLN A 267 -19.09 -15.07 -31.96
CA GLN A 267 -18.11 -16.02 -31.43
C GLN A 267 -16.66 -15.56 -31.71
N ILE A 268 -16.42 -15.02 -32.92
CA ILE A 268 -15.13 -14.45 -33.28
C ILE A 268 -14.83 -13.22 -32.41
N LYS A 269 -15.79 -12.36 -32.16
CA LYS A 269 -15.64 -11.16 -31.33
C LYS A 269 -15.33 -11.50 -29.87
N SER A 270 -15.88 -12.57 -29.32
CA SER A 270 -15.54 -13.06 -27.99
C SER A 270 -14.10 -13.63 -27.90
N MET A 271 -13.65 -14.28 -28.98
CA MET A 271 -12.27 -14.82 -29.04
C MET A 271 -11.23 -13.72 -29.27
N THR A 272 -11.51 -12.69 -30.06
CA THR A 272 -10.58 -11.58 -30.31
C THR A 272 -10.47 -10.64 -29.11
N ASN A 273 -11.51 -10.47 -28.30
CA ASN A 273 -11.46 -9.67 -27.07
C ASN A 273 -10.67 -10.35 -25.92
N SER A 274 -10.42 -11.66 -26.03
CA SER A 274 -9.57 -12.39 -25.07
C SER A 274 -8.06 -12.35 -25.44
N VAL A 275 -7.71 -11.78 -26.59
CA VAL A 275 -6.33 -11.72 -27.12
C VAL A 275 -5.85 -10.26 -27.28
N SER A 276 -6.67 -9.28 -26.96
CA SER A 276 -6.34 -7.84 -26.91
C SER A 276 -6.13 -7.38 -25.43
#